data_a97972359c460cbfdd418247b4cde3c0
#
_entry.id   a97972359c460cbfdd418247b4cde3c0
#
_cell.length_a   1.000
_cell.length_b   1.000
_cell.length_c   1.000
_cell.angle_alpha   90.00
_cell.angle_beta   90.00
_cell.angle_gamma   90.00
#
_symmetry.space_group_name_H-M   'P 1'
#
loop_
_entity.id
_entity.type
_entity.pdbx_description
1 polymer ?
#
loop_
_entity_poly.entity_id
_entity_poly.type
_entity_poly.pdbx_seq_one_letter_code
_entity_poly.pdbx_strand_id
1 'polypeptide(L)'
;NSPWTLPAHTTMFTGQLPVTHQVTDDHLVLDPSVRVLPEAMKEAGYATGASVATLYVSRKFGFDRGFDFFDDHGIDTEKENLGGGVVATDVIEEAVDWIEDLEAGQPFYLFLHFYDVHYHYDPPPPFDTQFDRAPAKTDRRFRNYYSHFKNPLTEKQKAHQLAQYDESIAYVDAQLAALHKRLADAGRKQRWVVTSDHG
;
A
#
# COMPACT_ATOMS: atom_id res chain seq x y z
N ASN A 1 16.24 0.76 -8.32
CA ASN A 1 14.89 0.39 -8.03
C ASN A 1 14.72 -1.11 -8.16
N SER A 2 13.77 -1.71 -7.50
CA SER A 2 13.57 -3.16 -7.43
C SER A 2 12.20 -3.54 -8.03
N PRO A 3 12.05 -4.74 -8.63
CA PRO A 3 10.80 -5.18 -9.22
C PRO A 3 9.83 -5.82 -8.19
N TRP A 4 10.07 -5.71 -6.89
CA TRP A 4 9.19 -6.23 -5.86
C TRP A 4 9.18 -5.40 -4.57
N THR A 5 8.14 -5.55 -3.79
CA THR A 5 7.69 -4.64 -2.72
C THR A 5 8.74 -4.30 -1.66
N LEU A 6 9.36 -5.30 -1.02
CA LEU A 6 10.22 -5.07 0.14
C LEU A 6 11.45 -4.19 -0.18
N PRO A 7 12.32 -4.50 -1.16
CA PRO A 7 13.46 -3.65 -1.47
C PRO A 7 13.06 -2.33 -2.13
N ALA A 8 11.92 -2.28 -2.85
CA ALA A 8 11.43 -1.03 -3.43
C ALA A 8 11.02 -0.04 -2.32
N HIS A 9 10.26 -0.49 -1.33
CA HIS A 9 9.90 0.34 -0.16
C HIS A 9 11.11 0.69 0.68
N THR A 10 12.05 -0.24 0.88
CA THR A 10 13.32 0.07 1.56
C THR A 10 14.08 1.19 0.83
N THR A 11 14.10 1.17 -0.50
CA THR A 11 14.68 2.26 -1.30
C THR A 11 13.95 3.58 -1.05
N MET A 12 12.61 3.60 -1.03
CA MET A 12 11.83 4.81 -0.74
C MET A 12 12.09 5.36 0.65
N PHE A 13 12.22 4.49 1.65
CA PHE A 13 12.43 4.91 3.05
C PHE A 13 13.86 5.35 3.36
N THR A 14 14.85 4.83 2.63
CA THR A 14 16.27 5.13 2.89
C THR A 14 16.87 6.11 1.88
N GLY A 15 16.28 6.28 0.72
CA GLY A 15 16.89 6.97 -0.41
C GLY A 15 18.09 6.23 -1.02
N GLN A 16 18.33 4.97 -0.63
CA GLN A 16 19.44 4.16 -1.09
C GLN A 16 18.96 3.09 -2.08
N LEU A 17 19.82 2.69 -3.01
CA LEU A 17 19.53 1.57 -3.92
C LEU A 17 19.74 0.21 -3.20
N PRO A 18 19.11 -0.88 -3.69
CA PRO A 18 19.26 -2.22 -3.09
C PRO A 18 20.70 -2.68 -2.92
N VAL A 19 21.60 -2.32 -3.86
CA VAL A 19 23.03 -2.61 -3.77
C VAL A 19 23.70 -1.94 -2.55
N THR A 20 23.12 -0.86 -2.03
CA THR A 20 23.64 -0.12 -0.88
C THR A 20 22.96 -0.53 0.42
N HIS A 21 21.62 -0.56 0.46
CA HIS A 21 20.88 -0.92 1.68
C HIS A 21 20.82 -2.43 1.92
N GLN A 22 21.22 -3.27 0.96
CA GLN A 22 21.38 -4.72 1.03
C GLN A 22 20.10 -5.52 1.36
N VAL A 23 18.93 -4.89 1.35
CA VAL A 23 17.68 -5.62 1.48
C VAL A 23 17.32 -6.25 0.14
N THR A 24 17.30 -7.59 0.12
CA THR A 24 17.12 -8.46 -1.06
C THR A 24 16.36 -9.71 -0.66
N ASP A 25 16.22 -10.68 -1.56
CA ASP A 25 15.61 -11.98 -1.27
C ASP A 25 16.34 -12.76 -0.16
N ASP A 26 17.67 -12.55 -0.04
CA ASP A 26 18.50 -13.24 0.96
C ASP A 26 18.58 -12.49 2.30
N HIS A 27 18.34 -11.17 2.29
CA HIS A 27 18.41 -10.29 3.46
C HIS A 27 17.16 -9.43 3.53
N LEU A 28 16.19 -9.86 4.30
CA LEU A 28 14.84 -9.26 4.35
C LEU A 28 14.70 -8.10 5.34
N VAL A 29 15.71 -7.84 6.18
CA VAL A 29 15.64 -6.81 7.22
C VAL A 29 16.71 -5.76 6.99
N LEU A 30 16.31 -4.50 7.05
CA LEU A 30 17.23 -3.37 6.93
C LEU A 30 18.12 -3.27 8.17
N ASP A 31 19.43 -3.04 7.95
CA ASP A 31 20.37 -2.76 9.04
C ASP A 31 19.87 -1.58 9.89
N PRO A 32 19.80 -1.74 11.22
CA PRO A 32 19.28 -0.70 12.10
C PRO A 32 20.12 0.58 12.13
N SER A 33 21.38 0.55 11.67
CA SER A 33 22.21 1.74 11.52
C SER A 33 21.84 2.63 10.33
N VAL A 34 21.10 2.09 9.35
CA VAL A 34 20.63 2.87 8.19
C VAL A 34 19.44 3.72 8.60
N ARG A 35 19.57 5.03 8.45
CA ARG A 35 18.49 6.00 8.75
C ARG A 35 17.35 5.86 7.74
N VAL A 36 16.12 5.97 8.23
CA VAL A 36 14.90 5.95 7.41
C VAL A 36 14.16 7.28 7.45
N LEU A 37 13.36 7.55 6.42
CA LEU A 37 12.62 8.81 6.27
C LEU A 37 11.72 9.13 7.48
N PRO A 38 10.97 8.19 8.09
CA PRO A 38 10.16 8.50 9.27
C PRO A 38 10.98 9.02 10.45
N GLU A 39 12.19 8.48 10.67
CA GLU A 39 13.11 9.00 11.72
C GLU A 39 13.50 10.45 11.44
N ALA A 40 13.81 10.78 10.19
CA ALA A 40 14.14 12.13 9.80
C ALA A 40 12.96 13.11 9.95
N MET A 41 11.75 12.67 9.63
CA MET A 41 10.53 13.47 9.80
C MET A 41 10.24 13.72 11.27
N LYS A 42 10.39 12.68 12.11
CA LYS A 42 10.23 12.80 13.56
C LYS A 42 11.22 13.80 14.19
N GLU A 43 12.50 13.72 13.81
CA GLU A 43 13.52 14.68 14.23
C GLU A 43 13.22 16.12 13.76
N ALA A 44 12.55 16.26 12.62
CA ALA A 44 12.09 17.55 12.11
C ALA A 44 10.82 18.09 12.82
N GLY A 45 10.30 17.37 13.82
CA GLY A 45 9.15 17.78 14.63
C GLY A 45 7.78 17.38 14.07
N TYR A 46 7.74 16.45 13.12
CA TYR A 46 6.48 15.89 12.62
C TYR A 46 6.01 14.75 13.51
N ALA A 47 4.72 14.66 13.79
CA ALA A 47 4.10 13.42 14.20
C ALA A 47 4.17 12.43 13.02
N THR A 48 4.46 11.16 13.27
CA THR A 48 4.72 10.20 12.20
C THR A 48 3.77 9.02 12.30
N GLY A 49 2.98 8.78 11.25
CA GLY A 49 2.00 7.71 11.19
C GLY A 49 2.11 6.89 9.91
N ALA A 50 1.74 5.62 10.00
CA ALA A 50 1.60 4.74 8.86
C ALA A 50 0.44 3.77 9.05
N SER A 51 -0.24 3.44 7.94
CA SER A 51 -1.16 2.31 7.86
C SER A 51 -0.90 1.55 6.57
N VAL A 52 -0.73 0.24 6.66
CA VAL A 52 -0.19 -0.59 5.58
C VAL A 52 -1.01 -1.88 5.37
N ALA A 53 -1.11 -2.33 4.14
CA ALA A 53 -1.95 -3.45 3.73
C ALA A 53 -1.17 -4.68 3.24
N THR A 54 0.14 -4.77 3.46
CA THR A 54 0.92 -5.94 3.03
C THR A 54 1.98 -6.36 4.04
N LEU A 55 2.21 -7.68 4.12
CA LEU A 55 3.24 -8.28 4.96
C LEU A 55 4.64 -7.69 4.71
N TYR A 56 5.00 -7.42 3.45
CA TYR A 56 6.33 -6.93 3.10
C TYR A 56 6.61 -5.48 3.49
N VAL A 57 5.62 -4.75 3.99
CA VAL A 57 5.76 -3.40 4.53
C VAL A 57 5.34 -3.35 6.01
N SER A 58 5.37 -4.49 6.71
CA SER A 58 4.95 -4.62 8.12
C SER A 58 6.11 -4.48 9.10
N ARG A 59 5.76 -4.47 10.40
CA ARG A 59 6.72 -4.55 11.53
C ARG A 59 7.65 -5.74 11.44
N LYS A 60 7.19 -6.85 10.85
CA LYS A 60 8.00 -8.06 10.66
C LYS A 60 9.32 -7.76 9.94
N PHE A 61 9.33 -6.78 9.05
CA PHE A 61 10.51 -6.37 8.28
C PHE A 61 11.08 -5.02 8.74
N GLY A 62 10.60 -4.47 9.87
CA GLY A 62 11.14 -3.28 10.50
C GLY A 62 10.66 -1.96 9.87
N PHE A 63 9.52 -1.96 9.18
CA PHE A 63 8.95 -0.73 8.61
C PHE A 63 8.28 0.19 9.61
N ASP A 64 8.01 -0.27 10.84
CA ASP A 64 7.49 0.55 11.94
C ASP A 64 8.50 1.55 12.50
N ARG A 65 9.75 1.41 12.12
CA ARG A 65 10.85 2.24 12.65
C ARG A 65 10.68 3.72 12.30
N GLY A 66 10.72 4.56 13.35
CA GLY A 66 10.58 5.99 13.24
C GLY A 66 9.13 6.51 13.22
N PHE A 67 8.14 5.64 13.25
CA PHE A 67 6.74 6.02 13.37
C PHE A 67 6.27 6.08 14.83
N ASP A 68 5.42 7.06 15.15
CA ASP A 68 4.71 7.16 16.43
C ASP A 68 3.47 6.26 16.43
N PHE A 69 2.81 6.18 15.29
CA PHE A 69 1.69 5.30 15.00
C PHE A 69 2.03 4.42 13.79
N PHE A 70 1.83 3.13 13.92
CA PHE A 70 2.01 2.20 12.83
C PHE A 70 0.94 1.12 12.88
N ASP A 71 0.06 1.12 11.88
CA ASP A 71 -0.96 0.10 11.76
C ASP A 71 -0.61 -0.92 10.66
N ASP A 72 -0.54 -2.19 11.06
CA ASP A 72 -0.42 -3.38 10.21
C ASP A 72 -1.40 -4.48 10.69
N HIS A 73 -2.49 -4.08 11.36
CA HIS A 73 -3.54 -4.99 11.79
C HIS A 73 -4.27 -5.59 10.59
N GLY A 74 -4.76 -6.82 10.75
CA GLY A 74 -5.41 -7.55 9.65
C GLY A 74 -4.43 -8.21 8.67
N ILE A 75 -3.12 -7.93 8.78
CA ILE A 75 -2.09 -8.64 8.04
C ILE A 75 -1.75 -9.94 8.78
N ASP A 76 -2.03 -11.07 8.15
CA ASP A 76 -1.66 -12.39 8.70
C ASP A 76 -0.16 -12.64 8.49
N THR A 77 0.63 -12.40 9.54
CA THR A 77 2.10 -12.55 9.50
C THR A 77 2.56 -14.01 9.56
N GLU A 78 1.67 -14.95 9.88
CA GLU A 78 2.00 -16.38 9.99
C GLU A 78 1.64 -17.14 8.70
N LYS A 79 0.63 -16.69 7.99
CA LYS A 79 0.32 -17.21 6.66
C LYS A 79 1.06 -16.37 5.62
N GLU A 80 1.71 -17.03 4.68
CA GLU A 80 2.32 -16.40 3.49
C GLU A 80 1.26 -15.76 2.56
N ASN A 81 0.21 -15.22 3.15
CA ASN A 81 -0.81 -14.49 2.43
C ASN A 81 -0.32 -13.06 2.27
N LEU A 82 0.31 -12.79 1.15
CA LEU A 82 1.09 -11.59 0.83
C LEU A 82 0.29 -10.29 0.87
N GLY A 83 -0.98 -10.36 0.97
CA GLY A 83 -1.95 -9.27 1.08
C GLY A 83 -3.33 -9.87 0.87
N GLY A 84 -4.22 -9.71 1.79
CA GLY A 84 -5.57 -10.25 1.64
C GLY A 84 -6.42 -9.93 2.86
N GLY A 85 -7.42 -9.11 2.63
CA GLY A 85 -8.39 -8.73 3.63
C GLY A 85 -8.31 -7.28 4.07
N VAL A 86 -7.17 -6.62 4.01
CA VAL A 86 -7.04 -5.19 4.28
C VAL A 86 -7.28 -4.42 2.98
N VAL A 87 -8.28 -3.58 2.94
CA VAL A 87 -8.65 -2.76 1.78
C VAL A 87 -8.38 -1.27 2.05
N ALA A 88 -8.40 -0.46 1.00
CA ALA A 88 -8.07 0.97 1.10
C ALA A 88 -8.92 1.72 2.14
N THR A 89 -10.18 1.33 2.35
CA THR A 89 -11.02 1.89 3.40
C THR A 89 -10.44 1.65 4.78
N ASP A 90 -10.01 0.42 5.10
CA ASP A 90 -9.45 0.07 6.39
C ASP A 90 -8.17 0.87 6.67
N VAL A 91 -7.27 0.92 5.67
CA VAL A 91 -6.02 1.70 5.75
C VAL A 91 -6.28 3.18 6.05
N ILE A 92 -7.31 3.75 5.44
CA ILE A 92 -7.65 5.17 5.60
C ILE A 92 -8.34 5.43 6.94
N GLU A 93 -9.24 4.57 7.37
CA GLU A 93 -9.96 4.74 8.64
C GLU A 93 -8.97 4.77 9.81
N GLU A 94 -8.07 3.81 9.91
CA GLU A 94 -7.03 3.76 10.95
C GLU A 94 -6.13 5.02 10.93
N ALA A 95 -5.73 5.46 9.74
CA ALA A 95 -4.92 6.67 9.60
C ALA A 95 -5.67 7.94 9.99
N VAL A 96 -6.96 8.02 9.70
CA VAL A 96 -7.79 9.17 10.05
C VAL A 96 -8.01 9.25 11.53
N ASP A 97 -8.33 8.14 12.20
CA ASP A 97 -8.50 8.10 13.65
C ASP A 97 -7.25 8.61 14.36
N TRP A 98 -6.07 8.16 13.91
CA TRP A 98 -4.81 8.69 14.42
C TRP A 98 -4.62 10.20 14.17
N ILE A 99 -4.98 10.71 12.97
CA ILE A 99 -4.85 12.15 12.67
C ILE A 99 -5.79 12.99 13.51
N GLU A 100 -6.98 12.48 13.83
CA GLU A 100 -7.97 13.19 14.67
C GLU A 100 -7.49 13.36 16.11
N ASP A 101 -6.68 12.43 16.61
CA ASP A 101 -6.05 12.52 17.94
C ASP A 101 -4.88 13.53 18.01
N LEU A 102 -4.38 14.00 16.85
CA LEU A 102 -3.28 14.99 16.83
C LEU A 102 -3.76 16.38 17.21
N GLU A 103 -2.92 17.13 17.93
CA GLU A 103 -3.19 18.53 18.26
C GLU A 103 -3.48 19.37 17.01
N ALA A 104 -4.33 20.38 17.18
CA ALA A 104 -4.66 21.31 16.11
C ALA A 104 -3.41 22.02 15.59
N GLY A 105 -3.14 21.90 14.30
CA GLY A 105 -1.97 22.51 13.66
C GLY A 105 -0.66 21.74 13.81
N GLN A 106 -0.66 20.62 14.53
CA GLN A 106 0.52 19.74 14.59
C GLN A 106 0.88 19.24 13.19
N PRO A 107 2.12 19.44 12.71
CA PRO A 107 2.56 18.88 11.44
C PRO A 107 2.68 17.36 11.55
N PHE A 108 2.29 16.67 10.48
CA PHE A 108 2.40 15.21 10.45
C PHE A 108 2.97 14.72 9.13
N TYR A 109 3.62 13.58 9.18
CA TYR A 109 4.02 12.74 8.07
C TYR A 109 3.22 11.45 8.13
N LEU A 110 2.47 11.16 7.07
CA LEU A 110 1.65 9.97 6.97
C LEU A 110 2.09 9.15 5.76
N PHE A 111 2.34 7.87 5.98
CA PHE A 111 2.58 6.88 4.94
C PHE A 111 1.38 5.92 4.85
N LEU A 112 0.79 5.81 3.68
CA LEU A 112 -0.30 4.88 3.39
C LEU A 112 0.14 3.91 2.31
N HIS A 113 -0.05 2.62 2.55
CA HIS A 113 0.20 1.57 1.58
C HIS A 113 -1.08 0.83 1.23
N PHE A 114 -1.45 0.86 -0.04
CA PHE A 114 -2.64 0.18 -0.56
C PHE A 114 -2.23 -1.06 -1.35
N TYR A 115 -2.91 -2.18 -1.11
CA TYR A 115 -2.69 -3.43 -1.81
C TYR A 115 -3.79 -3.75 -2.84
N ASP A 116 -4.84 -2.95 -2.89
CA ASP A 116 -6.03 -3.14 -3.76
C ASP A 116 -5.69 -3.17 -5.25
N VAL A 117 -4.65 -2.46 -5.66
CA VAL A 117 -4.15 -2.41 -7.04
C VAL A 117 -3.17 -3.54 -7.39
N HIS A 118 -2.84 -4.40 -6.41
CA HIS A 118 -2.11 -5.63 -6.65
C HIS A 118 -3.07 -6.72 -7.14
N TYR A 119 -2.60 -7.64 -7.99
CA TYR A 119 -3.42 -8.80 -8.31
C TYR A 119 -3.64 -9.59 -6.99
N HIS A 120 -4.79 -10.12 -6.65
CA HIS A 120 -6.00 -10.31 -7.46
C HIS A 120 -6.89 -9.06 -7.35
N TYR A 121 -7.18 -8.41 -8.45
CA TYR A 121 -8.04 -7.24 -8.50
C TYR A 121 -9.47 -7.62 -8.08
N ASP A 122 -9.90 -7.23 -6.88
CA ASP A 122 -11.22 -7.55 -6.30
C ASP A 122 -11.78 -6.31 -5.57
N PRO A 123 -11.98 -5.19 -6.29
CA PRO A 123 -12.51 -3.98 -5.69
C PRO A 123 -13.93 -4.21 -5.17
N PRO A 124 -14.33 -3.55 -4.06
CA PRO A 124 -15.66 -3.71 -3.52
C PRO A 124 -16.73 -3.01 -4.40
N PRO A 125 -18.02 -3.42 -4.30
CA PRO A 125 -19.10 -2.68 -4.93
C PRO A 125 -19.15 -1.20 -4.47
N PRO A 126 -19.47 -0.25 -5.34
CA PRO A 126 -19.95 -0.42 -6.73
C PRO A 126 -18.84 -0.45 -7.78
N PHE A 127 -17.58 -0.52 -7.39
CA PHE A 127 -16.44 -0.44 -8.31
C PHE A 127 -16.22 -1.74 -9.10
N ASP A 128 -16.60 -2.89 -8.54
CA ASP A 128 -16.40 -4.23 -9.07
C ASP A 128 -17.05 -4.55 -10.43
N THR A 129 -17.82 -3.63 -10.98
CA THR A 129 -18.53 -3.77 -12.26
C THR A 129 -18.62 -2.45 -13.03
N GLN A 130 -17.73 -1.52 -12.76
CA GLN A 130 -17.77 -0.18 -13.34
C GLN A 130 -17.32 -0.19 -14.82
N PHE A 131 -16.32 -0.98 -15.15
CA PHE A 131 -15.75 -1.07 -16.51
C PHE A 131 -16.03 -2.42 -17.16
N ASP A 132 -16.22 -3.49 -16.39
CA ASP A 132 -16.68 -4.78 -16.89
C ASP A 132 -17.80 -5.35 -16.02
N ARG A 133 -18.92 -5.69 -16.63
CA ARG A 133 -20.10 -6.25 -15.96
C ARG A 133 -19.98 -7.76 -15.64
N ALA A 134 -18.88 -8.39 -16.01
CA ALA A 134 -18.65 -9.78 -15.65
C ALA A 134 -18.22 -9.87 -14.18
N PRO A 135 -18.85 -10.74 -13.36
CA PRO A 135 -18.45 -10.86 -11.96
C PRO A 135 -17.00 -11.33 -11.83
N ALA A 136 -16.16 -10.58 -11.14
CA ALA A 136 -14.74 -10.86 -10.90
C ALA A 136 -14.48 -12.26 -10.31
N LYS A 137 -15.45 -12.81 -9.58
CA LYS A 137 -15.33 -14.06 -8.83
C LYS A 137 -15.44 -15.34 -9.68
N THR A 138 -15.66 -15.25 -10.98
CA THR A 138 -16.00 -16.41 -11.82
C THR A 138 -14.81 -17.20 -12.36
N ASP A 139 -13.62 -16.66 -12.37
CA ASP A 139 -12.48 -17.38 -12.94
C ASP A 139 -11.29 -17.52 -11.97
N ARG A 140 -11.28 -18.65 -11.24
CA ARG A 140 -10.16 -19.02 -10.35
C ARG A 140 -8.80 -19.12 -11.06
N ARG A 141 -8.76 -19.14 -12.40
CA ARG A 141 -7.54 -19.17 -13.19
C ARG A 141 -6.75 -17.87 -13.10
N PHE A 142 -7.43 -16.75 -12.84
CA PHE A 142 -6.78 -15.46 -12.64
C PHE A 142 -6.05 -15.35 -11.29
N ARG A 143 -6.26 -16.29 -10.37
CA ARG A 143 -5.65 -16.29 -9.04
C ARG A 143 -4.24 -16.86 -8.99
N ASN A 144 -3.68 -17.31 -10.11
CA ASN A 144 -2.33 -17.85 -10.14
C ASN A 144 -1.53 -17.22 -11.29
N TYR A 145 -0.73 -16.22 -10.94
CA TYR A 145 0.15 -15.51 -11.88
C TYR A 145 0.98 -16.46 -12.75
N TYR A 146 1.55 -17.54 -12.15
CA TYR A 146 2.36 -18.51 -12.89
C TYR A 146 1.57 -19.37 -13.88
N SER A 147 0.27 -19.47 -13.74
CA SER A 147 -0.56 -20.23 -14.68
C SER A 147 -0.63 -19.58 -16.07
N HIS A 148 -0.46 -18.26 -16.15
CA HIS A 148 -0.51 -17.50 -17.40
C HIS A 148 0.67 -17.80 -18.34
N PHE A 149 1.83 -18.17 -17.79
CA PHE A 149 2.97 -18.59 -18.61
C PHE A 149 2.72 -19.91 -19.34
N LYS A 150 1.92 -20.81 -18.77
CA LYS A 150 1.57 -22.09 -19.35
C LYS A 150 0.30 -22.04 -20.21
N ASN A 151 -0.63 -21.15 -19.84
CA ASN A 151 -1.93 -21.00 -20.50
C ASN A 151 -2.18 -19.51 -20.77
N PRO A 152 -1.76 -18.97 -21.92
CA PRO A 152 -1.95 -17.56 -22.25
C PRO A 152 -3.44 -17.17 -22.21
N LEU A 153 -3.69 -15.98 -21.68
CA LEU A 153 -5.04 -15.43 -21.66
C LEU A 153 -5.54 -15.13 -23.07
N THR A 154 -6.82 -15.39 -23.31
CA THR A 154 -7.52 -14.87 -24.49
C THR A 154 -7.66 -13.36 -24.42
N GLU A 155 -7.86 -12.69 -25.54
CA GLU A 155 -8.05 -11.22 -25.56
C GLU A 155 -9.24 -10.78 -24.69
N LYS A 156 -10.32 -11.56 -24.65
CA LYS A 156 -11.45 -11.28 -23.74
C LYS A 156 -11.05 -11.35 -22.27
N GLN A 157 -10.23 -12.32 -21.89
CA GLN A 157 -9.75 -12.47 -20.52
C GLN A 157 -8.77 -11.34 -20.13
N LYS A 158 -7.91 -10.92 -21.05
CA LYS A 158 -7.03 -9.76 -20.84
C LYS A 158 -7.82 -8.48 -20.65
N ALA A 159 -8.84 -8.25 -21.49
CA ALA A 159 -9.70 -7.08 -21.38
C ALA A 159 -10.44 -7.05 -20.04
N HIS A 160 -10.95 -8.19 -19.60
CA HIS A 160 -11.57 -8.32 -18.27
C HIS A 160 -10.59 -8.01 -17.14
N GLN A 161 -9.38 -8.56 -17.19
CA GLN A 161 -8.36 -8.32 -16.16
C GLN A 161 -7.90 -6.86 -16.12
N LEU A 162 -7.78 -6.21 -17.27
CA LEU A 162 -7.50 -4.77 -17.34
C LEU A 162 -8.63 -3.95 -16.73
N ALA A 163 -9.89 -4.28 -17.02
CA ALA A 163 -11.04 -3.60 -16.42
C ALA A 163 -11.04 -3.72 -14.90
N GLN A 164 -10.75 -4.91 -14.36
CA GLN A 164 -10.66 -5.13 -12.91
C GLN A 164 -9.50 -4.31 -12.27
N TYR A 165 -8.37 -4.22 -12.96
CA TYR A 165 -7.27 -3.37 -12.52
C TYR A 165 -7.67 -1.89 -12.48
N ASP A 166 -8.32 -1.39 -13.54
CA ASP A 166 -8.83 -0.02 -13.62
C ASP A 166 -9.91 0.24 -12.54
N GLU A 167 -10.75 -0.74 -12.24
CA GLU A 167 -11.75 -0.71 -11.17
C GLU A 167 -11.08 -0.61 -9.77
N SER A 168 -10.00 -1.35 -9.55
CA SER A 168 -9.21 -1.24 -8.32
C SER A 168 -8.56 0.13 -8.18
N ILE A 169 -8.03 0.70 -9.25
CA ILE A 169 -7.51 2.08 -9.26
C ILE A 169 -8.63 3.07 -8.94
N ALA A 170 -9.79 2.95 -9.57
CA ALA A 170 -10.92 3.83 -9.34
C ALA A 170 -11.42 3.78 -7.88
N TYR A 171 -11.37 2.60 -7.27
CA TYR A 171 -11.69 2.44 -5.85
C TYR A 171 -10.69 3.19 -4.96
N VAL A 172 -9.39 2.96 -5.13
CA VAL A 172 -8.35 3.65 -4.33
C VAL A 172 -8.40 5.16 -4.54
N ASP A 173 -8.60 5.63 -5.79
CA ASP A 173 -8.72 7.06 -6.10
C ASP A 173 -9.91 7.70 -5.37
N ALA A 174 -11.05 7.02 -5.34
CA ALA A 174 -12.23 7.49 -4.60
C ALA A 174 -11.96 7.60 -3.08
N GLN A 175 -11.23 6.63 -2.49
CA GLN A 175 -10.85 6.66 -1.09
C GLN A 175 -9.86 7.80 -0.78
N LEU A 176 -8.88 8.02 -1.65
CA LEU A 176 -7.94 9.13 -1.53
C LEU A 176 -8.63 10.50 -1.67
N ALA A 177 -9.59 10.62 -2.58
CA ALA A 177 -10.40 11.84 -2.73
C ALA A 177 -11.23 12.13 -1.46
N ALA A 178 -11.82 11.11 -0.85
CA ALA A 178 -12.56 11.24 0.41
C ALA A 178 -11.62 11.67 1.56
N LEU A 179 -10.45 11.05 1.70
CA LEU A 179 -9.44 11.45 2.68
C LEU A 179 -8.98 12.89 2.46
N HIS A 180 -8.65 13.26 1.23
CA HIS A 180 -8.24 14.63 0.88
C HIS A 180 -9.30 15.65 1.35
N LYS A 181 -10.56 15.37 1.05
CA LYS A 181 -11.67 16.24 1.46
C LYS A 181 -11.80 16.32 2.98
N ARG A 182 -11.74 15.19 3.68
CA ARG A 182 -11.86 15.14 5.16
C ARG A 182 -10.75 15.96 5.82
N LEU A 183 -9.51 15.84 5.36
CA LEU A 183 -8.39 16.62 5.87
C LEU A 183 -8.50 18.11 5.54
N ALA A 184 -9.01 18.47 4.35
CA ALA A 184 -9.24 19.86 3.97
C ALA A 184 -10.35 20.51 4.82
N ASP A 185 -11.45 19.81 5.03
CA ASP A 185 -12.57 20.25 5.88
C ASP A 185 -12.13 20.45 7.34
N ALA A 186 -11.16 19.64 7.84
CA ALA A 186 -10.52 19.79 9.14
C ALA A 186 -9.43 20.87 9.16
N GLY A 187 -9.23 21.63 8.09
CA GLY A 187 -8.22 22.70 8.00
C GLY A 187 -6.76 22.21 7.97
N ARG A 188 -6.53 20.91 7.75
CA ARG A 188 -5.19 20.34 7.67
C ARG A 188 -4.54 20.68 6.33
N LYS A 189 -3.42 21.37 6.35
CA LYS A 189 -2.62 21.65 5.13
C LYS A 189 -1.98 20.37 4.65
N GLN A 190 -2.06 20.11 3.35
CA GLN A 190 -1.66 18.84 2.77
C GLN A 190 -0.63 19.02 1.66
N ARG A 191 0.33 18.12 1.59
CA ARG A 191 1.15 17.84 0.41
C ARG A 191 1.09 16.35 0.14
N TRP A 192 0.77 16.00 -1.09
CA TRP A 192 0.60 14.61 -1.51
C TRP A 192 1.75 14.16 -2.40
N VAL A 193 2.23 12.96 -2.16
CA VAL A 193 3.09 12.21 -3.07
C VAL A 193 2.39 10.88 -3.33
N VAL A 194 2.04 10.61 -4.56
CA VAL A 194 1.43 9.35 -4.98
C VAL A 194 2.38 8.67 -5.94
N THR A 195 2.71 7.43 -5.66
CA THR A 195 3.64 6.63 -6.48
C THR A 195 3.31 5.16 -6.38
N SER A 196 3.79 4.34 -7.32
CA SER A 196 3.89 2.90 -7.14
C SER A 196 5.31 2.52 -6.75
N ASP A 197 5.46 1.39 -6.09
CA ASP A 197 6.75 0.81 -5.71
C ASP A 197 7.40 0.09 -6.89
N HIS A 198 6.60 -0.59 -7.71
CA HIS A 198 6.99 -1.25 -8.96
C HIS A 198 5.80 -1.38 -9.91
N GLY A 199 6.01 -1.90 -11.09
CA GLY A 199 4.97 -2.20 -12.08
C GLY A 199 4.69 -3.69 -12.18
#